data_f1051750312ba2a10ebb73e114179035
#
_entry.id   f1051750312ba2a10ebb73e114179035
#
_cell.length_a   1.000
_cell.length_b   1.000
_cell.length_c   1.000
_cell.angle_alpha   90.00
_cell.angle_beta   90.00
_cell.angle_gamma   90.00
#
_symmetry.space_group_name_H-M   'P 1'
#
loop_
_entity.id
_entity.type
_entity.pdbx_description
1 polymer ?
#
loop_
_entity_poly.entity_id
_entity_poly.type
_entity_poly.pdbx_seq_one_letter_code
_entity_poly.pdbx_strand_id
1 'polypeptide(L)'
;MVPPMTLRNGPRRCWRIAATFLVFLVVVGPPSAARGNATSAAERRFTVMTYNLYLGADLGPLFVAPPGPGLVAAAAAVYAQMVGTNFPERAEVIAREIAEESPAMVGLQEVALWQTAPLSDPTQLQPTYDFLATLLSELEERGASYEPVATNVNFAGALPISATTLASFTDHDVILARSDLPTSELKLSNPTSHTFLAKLPLAIGGVAIEVPRGWSSVDVKFRGKSYRFVNTHLEAFSPLIRTLQAQELVAWMSGSPLPVVLAGDLNTLRGDLADAYGIFLAAGFVDVWVETMPGDPGHTAGQAANLLNFPSLLDHTVDYVMHNEDPFVDGVIGSGEIIGEEVADRTLSGLWPSDHAGVAVTQSIGMP
;
A
#
# COMPACT_ATOMS: atom_id res chain seq x y z
N MET A 1 62.77 24.83 -21.04
CA MET A 1 63.59 24.46 -22.20
C MET A 1 62.74 23.74 -23.19
N VAL A 2 62.57 24.33 -24.33
CA VAL A 2 61.79 24.02 -25.53
C VAL A 2 62.62 23.06 -26.44
N PRO A 3 62.04 22.56 -27.54
CA PRO A 3 61.89 21.18 -28.04
C PRO A 3 62.96 20.82 -29.11
N PRO A 4 62.87 19.90 -29.97
CA PRO A 4 62.17 20.00 -31.25
C PRO A 4 61.65 18.71 -31.90
N MET A 5 60.65 18.84 -32.75
CA MET A 5 60.62 18.85 -34.24
C MET A 5 60.82 17.51 -34.96
N THR A 6 59.79 17.12 -35.67
CA THR A 6 59.42 16.99 -37.10
C THR A 6 60.04 15.85 -37.91
N LEU A 7 59.18 15.18 -38.75
CA LEU A 7 59.21 15.15 -40.21
C LEU A 7 58.24 14.05 -40.73
N ARG A 8 57.28 14.41 -41.42
CA ARG A 8 56.74 14.19 -42.77
C ARG A 8 57.42 13.05 -43.58
N ASN A 9 56.60 12.16 -44.14
CA ASN A 9 56.60 11.89 -45.57
C ASN A 9 55.34 11.12 -45.99
N GLY A 10 54.73 11.53 -47.06
CA GLY A 10 53.50 11.03 -47.70
C GLY A 10 53.85 10.12 -48.91
N PRO A 11 53.01 9.99 -49.94
CA PRO A 11 52.25 8.81 -50.20
C PRO A 11 52.75 7.96 -51.39
N ARG A 12 52.40 6.69 -51.48
CA ARG A 12 52.47 5.90 -52.73
C ARG A 12 51.15 5.14 -52.96
N ARG A 13 50.46 5.56 -54.02
CA ARG A 13 49.35 4.83 -54.63
C ARG A 13 49.87 3.54 -55.25
N CYS A 14 49.18 2.43 -55.03
CA CYS A 14 49.20 1.27 -55.92
C CYS A 14 47.75 0.78 -56.11
N TRP A 15 47.29 0.88 -57.33
CA TRP A 15 46.06 0.29 -57.80
C TRP A 15 46.26 -1.20 -57.95
N ARG A 16 45.36 -1.98 -57.39
CA ARG A 16 45.14 -3.40 -57.84
C ARG A 16 43.65 -3.62 -57.97
N ILE A 17 43.26 -3.99 -59.17
CA ILE A 17 41.97 -4.46 -59.61
C ILE A 17 41.71 -5.78 -58.88
N ALA A 18 40.59 -5.91 -58.19
CA ALA A 18 40.12 -7.18 -57.65
C ALA A 18 38.69 -7.44 -58.15
N ALA A 19 38.51 -8.56 -58.76
CA ALA A 19 37.27 -9.05 -59.33
C ALA A 19 36.23 -9.34 -58.29
N THR A 20 35.00 -8.90 -58.54
CA THR A 20 33.83 -9.12 -57.71
C THR A 20 33.29 -10.52 -57.92
N PHE A 21 33.47 -11.42 -56.96
CA PHE A 21 32.67 -12.64 -56.84
C PHE A 21 31.45 -12.38 -55.98
N LEU A 22 30.29 -12.42 -56.60
CA LEU A 22 29.01 -12.36 -55.89
C LEU A 22 28.70 -13.75 -55.32
N VAL A 23 28.90 -13.94 -54.01
CA VAL A 23 28.44 -15.13 -53.28
C VAL A 23 27.07 -14.78 -52.69
N PHE A 24 26.01 -15.39 -53.22
CA PHE A 24 24.70 -15.39 -52.60
C PHE A 24 24.75 -16.25 -51.34
N LEU A 25 24.83 -15.60 -50.18
CA LEU A 25 24.61 -16.26 -48.88
C LEU A 25 23.10 -16.30 -48.61
N VAL A 26 22.48 -17.45 -48.80
CA VAL A 26 21.13 -17.70 -48.33
C VAL A 26 21.21 -17.81 -46.81
N VAL A 27 20.91 -16.73 -46.11
CA VAL A 27 20.72 -16.75 -44.63
C VAL A 27 19.38 -17.41 -44.36
N VAL A 28 19.40 -18.70 -44.06
CA VAL A 28 18.27 -19.37 -43.42
C VAL A 28 18.24 -18.87 -41.98
N GLY A 29 17.36 -17.91 -41.68
CA GLY A 29 17.14 -17.45 -40.31
C GLY A 29 16.56 -18.57 -39.45
N PRO A 30 16.91 -18.64 -38.18
CA PRO A 30 16.30 -19.61 -37.29
C PRO A 30 14.79 -19.36 -37.18
N PRO A 31 13.98 -20.43 -36.96
CA PRO A 31 12.53 -20.28 -36.88
C PRO A 31 12.12 -19.33 -35.74
N SER A 32 11.24 -18.42 -36.10
CA SER A 32 10.63 -17.41 -35.19
C SER A 32 9.69 -18.08 -34.18
N ALA A 33 10.26 -18.85 -33.24
CA ALA A 33 9.46 -19.49 -32.18
C ALA A 33 9.65 -18.87 -30.78
N ALA A 34 10.48 -17.83 -30.63
CA ALA A 34 10.83 -17.31 -29.30
C ALA A 34 10.12 -16.01 -28.88
N ARG A 35 9.27 -15.42 -29.73
CA ARG A 35 8.56 -14.17 -29.36
C ARG A 35 7.17 -14.36 -28.76
N GLY A 36 6.59 -15.57 -28.81
CA GLY A 36 5.26 -15.83 -28.25
C GLY A 36 5.23 -16.06 -26.74
N ASN A 37 6.34 -16.52 -26.14
CA ASN A 37 6.34 -16.91 -24.73
C ASN A 37 6.66 -15.78 -23.73
N ALA A 38 7.35 -14.72 -24.13
CA ALA A 38 7.70 -13.63 -23.22
C ALA A 38 6.51 -12.68 -22.95
N THR A 39 5.72 -12.36 -23.97
CA THR A 39 4.48 -11.58 -23.83
C THR A 39 3.43 -12.33 -23.03
N SER A 40 3.29 -13.64 -23.18
CA SER A 40 2.31 -14.45 -22.46
C SER A 40 2.64 -14.62 -20.96
N ALA A 41 3.90 -14.52 -20.55
CA ALA A 41 4.28 -14.61 -19.14
C ALA A 41 4.02 -13.29 -18.38
N ALA A 42 4.30 -12.12 -18.98
CA ALA A 42 3.99 -10.81 -18.40
C ALA A 42 2.47 -10.58 -18.30
N GLU A 43 1.68 -11.07 -19.27
CA GLU A 43 0.21 -10.96 -19.27
C GLU A 43 -0.48 -11.81 -18.20
N ARG A 44 0.24 -12.66 -17.46
CA ARG A 44 -0.29 -13.57 -16.42
C ARG A 44 0.07 -13.19 -15.02
N ARG A 45 0.67 -12.03 -14.81
CA ARG A 45 1.02 -11.56 -13.47
C ARG A 45 -0.18 -10.87 -12.82
N PHE A 46 -0.36 -11.13 -11.55
CA PHE A 46 -1.35 -10.50 -10.70
C PHE A 46 -0.65 -9.93 -9.47
N THR A 47 -0.68 -8.62 -9.34
CA THR A 47 -0.12 -7.93 -8.18
C THR A 47 -1.26 -7.44 -7.30
N VAL A 48 -1.17 -7.70 -6.01
CA VAL A 48 -1.97 -7.07 -4.95
C VAL A 48 -1.05 -6.33 -3.99
N MET A 49 -1.57 -5.29 -3.36
CA MET A 49 -0.82 -4.46 -2.43
C MET A 49 -1.63 -4.15 -1.19
N THR A 50 -0.97 -4.01 -0.05
CA THR A 50 -1.48 -3.32 1.13
C THR A 50 -0.57 -2.16 1.48
N TYR A 51 -1.14 -1.04 1.95
CA TYR A 51 -0.37 0.12 2.37
C TYR A 51 -1.14 0.94 3.43
N ASN A 52 -0.61 1.02 4.64
CA ASN A 52 -1.06 1.97 5.64
C ASN A 52 -0.47 3.36 5.31
N LEU A 53 -1.33 4.36 5.09
CA LEU A 53 -0.94 5.69 4.62
C LEU A 53 -0.45 6.62 5.73
N TYR A 54 -0.52 6.19 6.97
CA TYR A 54 -0.31 7.02 8.15
C TYR A 54 -1.24 8.23 8.18
N LEU A 55 -2.20 8.25 9.09
CA LEU A 55 -3.20 9.34 9.24
C LEU A 55 -2.60 10.73 9.51
N GLY A 56 -1.28 10.82 9.67
CA GLY A 56 -0.49 12.04 9.71
C GLY A 56 -0.06 12.50 11.10
N ALA A 57 -0.56 11.87 12.17
CA ALA A 57 -0.19 12.25 13.55
C ALA A 57 -0.33 11.10 14.53
N ASP A 58 0.47 11.11 15.60
CA ASP A 58 0.27 10.29 16.79
C ASP A 58 -0.91 10.82 17.61
N LEU A 59 -1.98 10.02 17.75
CA LEU A 59 -3.16 10.35 18.52
C LEU A 59 -3.00 10.09 20.02
N GLY A 60 -1.93 9.42 20.46
CA GLY A 60 -1.66 9.08 21.85
C GLY A 60 -1.80 10.25 22.84
N PRO A 61 -1.31 11.45 22.52
CA PRO A 61 -1.47 12.63 23.38
C PRO A 61 -2.93 12.96 23.75
N LEU A 62 -3.91 12.62 22.88
CA LEU A 62 -5.33 12.87 23.18
C LEU A 62 -5.86 11.96 24.28
N PHE A 63 -5.33 10.75 24.42
CA PHE A 63 -5.81 9.75 25.38
C PHE A 63 -5.41 10.07 26.82
N VAL A 64 -4.33 10.84 27.00
CA VAL A 64 -3.80 11.20 28.31
C VAL A 64 -4.04 12.67 28.67
N ALA A 65 -4.57 13.46 27.75
CA ALA A 65 -4.80 14.89 27.94
C ALA A 65 -5.88 15.14 29.02
N PRO A 66 -5.65 16.06 29.98
CA PRO A 66 -6.69 16.46 30.93
C PRO A 66 -7.81 17.21 30.21
N PRO A 67 -9.08 17.11 30.71
CA PRO A 67 -10.20 17.84 30.13
C PRO A 67 -9.98 19.36 30.07
N GLY A 68 -10.67 20.02 29.13
CA GLY A 68 -10.64 21.48 28.95
C GLY A 68 -9.39 21.96 28.21
N PRO A 69 -8.68 23.01 28.70
CA PRO A 69 -7.56 23.61 27.95
C PRO A 69 -6.42 22.62 27.59
N GLY A 70 -6.19 21.62 28.44
CA GLY A 70 -5.18 20.58 28.16
C GLY A 70 -5.53 19.73 26.95
N LEU A 71 -6.79 19.34 26.82
CA LEU A 71 -7.26 18.59 25.63
C LEU A 71 -7.19 19.45 24.35
N VAL A 72 -7.57 20.74 24.46
CA VAL A 72 -7.45 21.67 23.30
C VAL A 72 -6.00 21.81 22.86
N ALA A 73 -5.07 21.92 23.82
CA ALA A 73 -3.65 22.01 23.49
C ALA A 73 -3.10 20.73 22.84
N ALA A 74 -3.51 19.54 23.34
CA ALA A 74 -3.17 18.25 22.76
C ALA A 74 -3.76 18.11 21.34
N ALA A 75 -5.02 18.46 21.14
CA ALA A 75 -5.67 18.44 19.84
C ALA A 75 -4.99 19.39 18.83
N ALA A 76 -4.59 20.58 19.27
CA ALA A 76 -3.84 21.53 18.46
C ALA A 76 -2.45 20.98 18.06
N ALA A 77 -1.76 20.28 18.97
CA ALA A 77 -0.46 19.67 18.69
C ALA A 77 -0.58 18.51 17.68
N VAL A 78 -1.58 17.63 17.86
CA VAL A 78 -1.89 16.54 16.90
C VAL A 78 -2.22 17.10 15.52
N TYR A 79 -3.07 18.13 15.47
CA TYR A 79 -3.41 18.78 14.19
C TYR A 79 -2.18 19.43 13.53
N ALA A 80 -1.32 20.09 14.30
CA ALA A 80 -0.09 20.68 13.79
C ALA A 80 0.89 19.63 13.28
N GLN A 81 0.99 18.47 13.94
CA GLN A 81 1.79 17.34 13.47
C GLN A 81 1.25 16.81 12.14
N MET A 82 -0.05 16.59 12.01
CA MET A 82 -0.69 16.16 10.77
C MET A 82 -0.39 17.12 9.60
N VAL A 83 -0.49 18.43 9.84
CA VAL A 83 -0.11 19.42 8.82
C VAL A 83 1.39 19.32 8.50
N GLY A 84 2.23 19.11 9.51
CA GLY A 84 3.70 18.99 9.34
C GLY A 84 4.15 17.74 8.60
N THR A 85 3.40 16.64 8.66
CA THR A 85 3.66 15.41 7.89
C THR A 85 3.16 15.49 6.43
N ASN A 86 2.58 16.61 6.02
CA ASN A 86 2.34 17.05 4.65
C ASN A 86 1.90 15.95 3.68
N PHE A 87 0.70 15.40 3.90
CA PHE A 87 0.20 14.31 3.07
C PHE A 87 0.24 14.60 1.55
N PRO A 88 -0.07 15.80 1.04
CA PRO A 88 0.06 16.06 -0.40
C PRO A 88 1.43 15.68 -0.97
N GLU A 89 2.53 16.04 -0.31
CA GLU A 89 3.88 15.68 -0.76
C GLU A 89 4.15 14.17 -0.63
N ARG A 90 3.62 13.52 0.42
CA ARG A 90 3.72 12.07 0.59
C ARG A 90 2.92 11.30 -0.46
N ALA A 91 1.74 11.81 -0.82
CA ALA A 91 0.88 11.23 -1.83
C ALA A 91 1.56 11.16 -3.21
N GLU A 92 2.39 12.15 -3.56
CA GLU A 92 3.20 12.10 -4.79
C GLU A 92 4.11 10.87 -4.83
N VAL A 93 4.74 10.53 -3.72
CA VAL A 93 5.63 9.37 -3.61
C VAL A 93 4.82 8.07 -3.62
N ILE A 94 3.80 7.98 -2.77
CA ILE A 94 2.93 6.80 -2.67
C ILE A 94 2.27 6.48 -4.03
N ALA A 95 1.80 7.51 -4.75
CA ALA A 95 1.22 7.32 -6.07
C ALA A 95 2.24 6.83 -7.11
N ARG A 96 3.50 7.32 -7.05
CA ARG A 96 4.59 6.80 -7.88
C ARG A 96 4.80 5.31 -7.65
N GLU A 97 4.91 4.89 -6.40
CA GLU A 97 5.13 3.51 -5.99
C GLU A 97 3.98 2.59 -6.42
N ILE A 98 2.72 3.01 -6.19
CA ILE A 98 1.54 2.26 -6.66
C ILE A 98 1.53 2.17 -8.20
N ALA A 99 1.90 3.25 -8.91
CA ALA A 99 1.93 3.25 -10.36
C ALA A 99 3.02 2.33 -10.93
N GLU A 100 4.20 2.29 -10.30
CA GLU A 100 5.32 1.42 -10.68
C GLU A 100 4.97 -0.06 -10.51
N GLU A 101 4.38 -0.44 -9.36
CA GLU A 101 3.95 -1.82 -9.09
C GLU A 101 2.68 -2.22 -9.87
N SER A 102 1.86 -1.25 -10.25
CA SER A 102 0.63 -1.45 -11.02
C SER A 102 -0.28 -2.57 -10.48
N PRO A 103 -0.54 -2.65 -9.15
CA PRO A 103 -1.36 -3.70 -8.57
C PRO A 103 -2.79 -3.64 -9.09
N ALA A 104 -3.40 -4.82 -9.33
CA ALA A 104 -4.81 -4.89 -9.73
C ALA A 104 -5.75 -4.46 -8.60
N MET A 105 -5.35 -4.75 -7.35
CA MET A 105 -6.09 -4.41 -6.13
C MET A 105 -5.12 -3.83 -5.09
N VAL A 106 -5.54 -2.78 -4.38
CA VAL A 106 -4.81 -2.18 -3.26
C VAL A 106 -5.73 -2.09 -2.04
N GLY A 107 -5.29 -2.64 -0.90
CA GLY A 107 -5.89 -2.38 0.40
C GLY A 107 -5.16 -1.21 1.07
N LEU A 108 -5.85 -0.12 1.29
CA LEU A 108 -5.31 1.05 1.99
C LEU A 108 -5.88 1.14 3.40
N GLN A 109 -5.04 1.51 4.36
CA GLN A 109 -5.41 1.80 5.74
C GLN A 109 -5.05 3.24 6.07
N GLU A 110 -5.70 3.80 7.10
CA GLU A 110 -5.51 5.17 7.54
C GLU A 110 -5.71 6.23 6.45
N VAL A 111 -6.70 6.00 5.58
CA VAL A 111 -7.10 6.95 4.54
C VAL A 111 -7.89 8.09 5.18
N ALA A 112 -7.18 9.04 5.75
CA ALA A 112 -7.73 10.07 6.62
C ALA A 112 -8.43 11.19 5.85
N LEU A 113 -9.54 11.68 6.43
CA LEU A 113 -10.15 12.96 6.07
C LEU A 113 -10.02 13.91 7.26
N TRP A 114 -9.17 14.92 7.13
CA TRP A 114 -9.01 15.99 8.08
C TRP A 114 -9.72 17.25 7.61
N GLN A 115 -10.55 17.82 8.49
CA GLN A 115 -11.36 19.00 8.18
C GLN A 115 -11.28 20.01 9.32
N THR A 116 -11.56 21.27 9.01
CA THR A 116 -11.75 22.32 10.02
C THR A 116 -13.06 23.04 9.83
N ALA A 117 -13.60 23.59 10.95
CA ALA A 117 -14.76 24.47 10.94
C ALA A 117 -14.59 25.60 11.96
N PRO A 118 -15.29 26.72 11.82
CA PRO A 118 -15.45 27.66 12.91
C PRO A 118 -16.13 26.99 14.11
N LEU A 119 -15.61 27.18 15.32
CA LEU A 119 -16.22 26.60 16.51
C LEU A 119 -17.65 27.16 16.76
N SER A 120 -17.94 28.36 16.24
CA SER A 120 -19.27 28.98 16.27
C SER A 120 -20.28 28.32 15.33
N ASP A 121 -19.81 27.58 14.30
CA ASP A 121 -20.64 26.83 13.36
C ASP A 121 -19.92 25.55 12.92
N PRO A 122 -20.00 24.48 13.71
CA PRO A 122 -19.33 23.21 13.44
C PRO A 122 -19.85 22.48 12.17
N THR A 123 -20.93 22.97 11.54
CA THR A 123 -21.47 22.38 10.31
C THR A 123 -20.71 22.81 9.07
N GLN A 124 -19.91 23.87 9.13
CA GLN A 124 -19.12 24.39 8.01
C GLN A 124 -17.75 23.72 7.90
N LEU A 125 -17.73 22.39 7.89
CA LEU A 125 -16.49 21.62 7.70
C LEU A 125 -15.90 21.88 6.31
N GLN A 126 -14.61 22.18 6.27
CA GLN A 126 -13.81 22.31 5.05
C GLN A 126 -12.62 21.36 5.12
N PRO A 127 -12.33 20.61 4.06
CA PRO A 127 -11.16 19.73 4.03
C PRO A 127 -9.87 20.54 4.24
N THR A 128 -9.01 20.04 5.13
CA THR A 128 -7.61 20.42 5.21
C THR A 128 -6.80 19.47 4.35
N TYR A 129 -6.99 18.17 4.58
CA TYR A 129 -6.46 17.10 3.74
C TYR A 129 -7.54 16.01 3.57
N ASP A 130 -7.82 15.67 2.33
CA ASP A 130 -8.57 14.50 1.91
C ASP A 130 -7.56 13.54 1.27
N PHE A 131 -7.16 12.50 2.01
CA PHE A 131 -6.11 11.59 1.58
C PHE A 131 -6.53 10.81 0.33
N LEU A 132 -7.77 10.36 0.28
CA LEU A 132 -8.25 9.60 -0.87
C LEU A 132 -8.26 10.45 -2.15
N ALA A 133 -8.87 11.63 -2.08
CA ALA A 133 -8.96 12.52 -3.23
C ALA A 133 -7.57 12.95 -3.72
N THR A 134 -6.66 13.26 -2.79
CA THR A 134 -5.27 13.65 -3.12
C THR A 134 -4.52 12.50 -3.78
N LEU A 135 -4.58 11.28 -3.21
CA LEU A 135 -3.90 10.12 -3.77
C LEU A 135 -4.42 9.74 -5.16
N LEU A 136 -5.75 9.77 -5.35
CA LEU A 136 -6.35 9.49 -6.67
C LEU A 136 -5.94 10.50 -7.73
N SER A 137 -5.84 11.79 -7.35
CA SER A 137 -5.34 12.85 -8.25
C SER A 137 -3.89 12.60 -8.66
N GLU A 138 -3.03 12.24 -7.70
CA GLU A 138 -1.62 11.95 -7.95
C GLU A 138 -1.42 10.70 -8.81
N LEU A 139 -2.27 9.68 -8.63
CA LEU A 139 -2.28 8.50 -9.48
C LEU A 139 -2.67 8.84 -10.93
N GLU A 140 -3.72 9.66 -11.11
CA GLU A 140 -4.17 10.09 -12.44
C GLU A 140 -3.08 10.91 -13.16
N GLU A 141 -2.38 11.81 -12.46
CA GLU A 141 -1.26 12.59 -13.00
C GLU A 141 -0.11 11.70 -13.51
N ARG A 142 0.05 10.51 -12.95
CA ARG A 142 1.03 9.50 -13.38
C ARG A 142 0.50 8.53 -14.43
N GLY A 143 -0.75 8.72 -14.87
CA GLY A 143 -1.41 7.86 -15.84
C GLY A 143 -1.83 6.49 -15.26
N ALA A 144 -1.88 6.37 -13.94
CA ALA A 144 -2.34 5.19 -13.23
C ALA A 144 -3.81 5.41 -12.81
N SER A 145 -4.73 4.67 -13.42
CA SER A 145 -6.16 4.85 -13.17
C SER A 145 -6.66 3.86 -12.14
N TYR A 146 -7.13 4.37 -11.02
CA TYR A 146 -7.71 3.60 -9.91
C TYR A 146 -9.05 4.18 -9.48
N GLU A 147 -9.93 3.33 -8.96
CA GLU A 147 -11.19 3.74 -8.35
C GLU A 147 -11.41 3.06 -6.99
N PRO A 148 -12.02 3.76 -6.01
CA PRO A 148 -12.42 3.15 -4.75
C PRO A 148 -13.63 2.24 -4.98
N VAL A 149 -13.53 0.97 -4.56
CA VAL A 149 -14.57 -0.04 -4.80
C VAL A 149 -15.26 -0.51 -3.52
N ALA A 150 -14.61 -0.36 -2.38
CA ALA A 150 -15.21 -0.58 -1.07
C ALA A 150 -14.50 0.27 -0.02
N THR A 151 -15.24 0.78 0.94
CA THR A 151 -14.71 1.65 2.01
C THR A 151 -15.31 1.24 3.35
N ASN A 152 -14.47 1.11 4.36
CA ASN A 152 -14.86 0.98 5.75
C ASN A 152 -14.55 2.27 6.51
N VAL A 153 -15.48 2.72 7.36
CA VAL A 153 -15.26 3.86 8.26
C VAL A 153 -14.89 3.31 9.64
N ASN A 154 -13.68 3.59 10.11
CA ASN A 154 -13.17 3.12 11.39
C ASN A 154 -13.56 4.05 12.53
N PHE A 155 -13.13 5.30 12.47
CA PHE A 155 -13.36 6.26 13.53
C PHE A 155 -13.68 7.64 12.97
N ALA A 156 -14.55 8.39 13.67
CA ALA A 156 -14.79 9.80 13.41
C ALA A 156 -14.89 10.58 14.73
N GLY A 157 -14.24 11.72 14.78
CA GLY A 157 -14.26 12.58 15.95
C GLY A 157 -13.92 14.03 15.62
N ALA A 158 -14.28 14.94 16.52
CA ALA A 158 -13.96 16.36 16.37
C ALA A 158 -13.62 16.98 17.73
N LEU A 159 -12.56 17.79 17.75
CA LEU A 159 -12.11 18.49 18.95
C LEU A 159 -11.76 19.94 18.63
N PRO A 160 -12.00 20.89 19.54
CA PRO A 160 -11.46 22.24 19.43
C PRO A 160 -9.92 22.21 19.42
N ILE A 161 -9.32 22.91 18.46
CA ILE A 161 -7.86 23.12 18.39
C ILE A 161 -7.47 24.56 18.74
N SER A 162 -8.46 25.43 18.91
CA SER A 162 -8.28 26.80 19.40
C SER A 162 -9.59 27.30 20.00
N ALA A 163 -9.62 28.57 20.45
CA ALA A 163 -10.83 29.22 20.89
C ALA A 163 -11.88 29.45 19.77
N THR A 164 -11.49 29.34 18.52
CA THR A 164 -12.33 29.68 17.36
C THR A 164 -12.46 28.56 16.34
N THR A 165 -11.62 27.48 16.43
CA THR A 165 -11.51 26.47 15.39
C THR A 165 -11.71 25.07 15.97
N LEU A 166 -12.56 24.30 15.28
CA LEU A 166 -12.74 22.87 15.45
C LEU A 166 -11.93 22.14 14.38
N ALA A 167 -11.22 21.08 14.75
CA ALA A 167 -10.71 20.09 13.81
C ALA A 167 -11.56 18.82 13.90
N SER A 168 -11.89 18.25 12.75
CA SER A 168 -12.56 16.97 12.59
C SER A 168 -11.64 15.99 11.86
N PHE A 169 -11.72 14.74 12.24
CA PHE A 169 -10.96 13.64 11.69
C PHE A 169 -11.89 12.45 11.46
N THR A 170 -11.76 11.83 10.28
CA THR A 170 -12.41 10.54 9.98
C THR A 170 -11.37 9.62 9.39
N ASP A 171 -11.28 8.43 9.94
CA ASP A 171 -10.40 7.35 9.49
C ASP A 171 -11.17 6.36 8.62
N HIS A 172 -10.58 5.97 7.49
CA HIS A 172 -11.14 5.00 6.55
C HIS A 172 -10.10 3.95 6.16
N ASP A 173 -10.59 2.74 5.89
CA ASP A 173 -9.87 1.77 5.07
C ASP A 173 -10.55 1.68 3.73
N VAL A 174 -9.76 1.62 2.64
CA VAL A 174 -10.27 1.69 1.27
C VAL A 174 -9.67 0.58 0.43
N ILE A 175 -10.50 -0.08 -0.37
CA ILE A 175 -10.03 -0.94 -1.46
C ILE A 175 -10.02 -0.11 -2.74
N LEU A 176 -8.85 0.03 -3.37
CA LEU A 176 -8.71 0.54 -4.73
C LEU A 176 -8.60 -0.61 -5.72
N ALA A 177 -9.15 -0.44 -6.90
CA ALA A 177 -8.99 -1.33 -8.04
C ALA A 177 -8.57 -0.55 -9.28
N ARG A 178 -7.76 -1.16 -10.14
CA ARG A 178 -7.44 -0.58 -11.45
C ARG A 178 -8.70 -0.41 -12.29
N SER A 179 -8.92 0.80 -12.80
CA SER A 179 -10.07 1.15 -13.64
C SER A 179 -9.73 1.20 -15.14
N ASP A 180 -8.46 1.13 -15.52
CA ASP A 180 -8.00 1.07 -16.92
C ASP A 180 -8.09 -0.34 -17.53
N LEU A 181 -8.25 -1.38 -16.71
CA LEU A 181 -8.39 -2.74 -17.21
C LEU A 181 -9.80 -3.00 -17.73
N PRO A 182 -9.94 -3.64 -18.91
CA PRO A 182 -11.27 -3.97 -19.44
C PRO A 182 -11.98 -5.01 -18.55
N THR A 183 -13.29 -5.00 -18.53
CA THR A 183 -14.11 -5.94 -17.73
C THR A 183 -13.94 -7.41 -18.10
N SER A 184 -13.32 -7.70 -19.24
CA SER A 184 -12.88 -9.05 -19.62
C SER A 184 -11.65 -9.52 -18.84
N GLU A 185 -10.83 -8.59 -18.34
CA GLU A 185 -9.64 -8.89 -17.55
C GLU A 185 -9.89 -8.74 -16.05
N LEU A 186 -10.49 -7.62 -15.62
CA LEU A 186 -10.83 -7.35 -14.23
C LEU A 186 -12.33 -7.08 -14.12
N LYS A 187 -13.04 -7.96 -13.40
CA LYS A 187 -14.46 -7.76 -13.09
C LYS A 187 -14.65 -7.85 -11.58
N LEU A 188 -15.32 -6.84 -11.04
CA LEU A 188 -15.61 -6.70 -9.62
C LEU A 188 -17.10 -6.92 -9.37
N SER A 189 -17.44 -7.49 -8.20
CA SER A 189 -18.81 -7.70 -7.76
C SER A 189 -18.89 -7.81 -6.24
N ASN A 190 -20.09 -7.67 -5.69
CA ASN A 190 -20.40 -7.84 -4.27
C ASN A 190 -19.47 -7.03 -3.32
N PRO A 191 -19.26 -5.71 -3.54
CA PRO A 191 -18.53 -4.92 -2.57
C PRO A 191 -19.31 -4.86 -1.25
N THR A 192 -18.62 -5.06 -0.12
CA THR A 192 -19.20 -4.97 1.22
C THR A 192 -18.24 -4.32 2.19
N SER A 193 -18.79 -3.76 3.27
CA SER A 193 -18.01 -3.29 4.42
C SER A 193 -18.73 -3.68 5.72
N HIS A 194 -17.94 -3.92 6.77
CA HIS A 194 -18.42 -4.36 8.07
C HIS A 194 -17.62 -3.70 9.18
N THR A 195 -18.28 -3.46 10.31
CA THR A 195 -17.63 -3.00 11.54
C THR A 195 -17.55 -4.17 12.51
N PHE A 196 -16.39 -4.39 13.14
CA PHE A 196 -16.21 -5.41 14.17
C PHE A 196 -17.12 -5.18 15.38
N LEU A 197 -17.57 -6.26 15.99
CA LEU A 197 -18.29 -6.23 17.26
C LEU A 197 -17.39 -5.78 18.40
N ALA A 198 -16.13 -6.28 18.41
CA ALA A 198 -15.14 -5.90 19.39
C ALA A 198 -14.54 -4.52 19.08
N LYS A 199 -14.72 -3.56 19.97
CA LYS A 199 -14.24 -2.19 19.83
C LYS A 199 -13.37 -1.82 21.03
N LEU A 200 -12.39 -0.95 20.81
CA LEU A 200 -11.53 -0.45 21.86
C LEU A 200 -12.27 0.61 22.71
N PRO A 201 -12.51 0.37 24.02
CA PRO A 201 -13.03 1.40 24.90
C PRO A 201 -11.89 2.35 25.31
N LEU A 202 -12.07 3.64 25.08
CA LEU A 202 -11.14 4.70 25.46
C LEU A 202 -11.88 5.84 26.20
N ALA A 203 -11.11 6.77 26.77
CA ALA A 203 -11.62 8.03 27.24
C ALA A 203 -10.79 9.18 26.66
N ILE A 204 -11.45 10.18 26.09
CA ILE A 204 -10.82 11.41 25.62
C ILE A 204 -11.42 12.58 26.39
N GLY A 205 -10.57 13.32 27.12
CA GLY A 205 -11.04 14.43 27.95
C GLY A 205 -12.06 14.02 29.02
N GLY A 206 -12.03 12.78 29.50
CA GLY A 206 -12.99 12.24 30.48
C GLY A 206 -14.31 11.73 29.88
N VAL A 207 -14.47 11.79 28.55
CA VAL A 207 -15.64 11.25 27.86
C VAL A 207 -15.29 9.85 27.34
N ALA A 208 -16.10 8.86 27.75
CA ALA A 208 -15.95 7.49 27.25
C ALA A 208 -16.37 7.41 25.78
N ILE A 209 -15.54 6.78 24.97
CA ILE A 209 -15.78 6.51 23.55
C ILE A 209 -15.44 5.06 23.24
N GLU A 210 -15.95 4.56 22.12
CA GLU A 210 -15.53 3.30 21.51
C GLU A 210 -14.85 3.62 20.19
N VAL A 211 -13.67 3.02 19.95
CA VAL A 211 -12.98 3.11 18.65
C VAL A 211 -13.32 1.85 17.85
N PRO A 212 -14.15 1.95 16.81
CA PRO A 212 -14.44 0.85 15.93
C PRO A 212 -13.30 0.62 14.94
N ARG A 213 -13.14 -0.63 14.52
CA ARG A 213 -12.40 -1.08 13.37
C ARG A 213 -13.32 -1.97 12.52
N GLY A 214 -12.88 -2.34 11.32
CA GLY A 214 -13.70 -3.18 10.46
C GLY A 214 -12.92 -3.78 9.30
N TRP A 215 -13.67 -4.31 8.34
CA TRP A 215 -13.09 -4.80 7.08
C TRP A 215 -14.00 -4.45 5.91
N SER A 216 -13.41 -4.37 4.75
CA SER A 216 -14.12 -4.28 3.48
C SER A 216 -13.73 -5.43 2.57
N SER A 217 -14.59 -5.79 1.63
CA SER A 217 -14.29 -6.85 0.66
C SER A 217 -14.95 -6.63 -0.68
N VAL A 218 -14.40 -7.27 -1.72
CA VAL A 218 -14.97 -7.33 -3.06
C VAL A 218 -14.65 -8.68 -3.69
N ASP A 219 -15.60 -9.26 -4.43
CA ASP A 219 -15.36 -10.44 -5.23
C ASP A 219 -14.72 -10.00 -6.55
N VAL A 220 -13.56 -10.57 -6.84
CA VAL A 220 -12.71 -10.24 -7.98
C VAL A 220 -12.69 -11.42 -8.95
N LYS A 221 -12.91 -11.16 -10.24
CA LYS A 221 -12.56 -12.09 -11.30
C LYS A 221 -11.50 -11.45 -12.17
N PHE A 222 -10.27 -11.96 -12.06
CA PHE A 222 -9.12 -11.48 -12.82
C PHE A 222 -8.66 -12.53 -13.80
N ARG A 223 -8.72 -12.22 -15.11
CA ARG A 223 -8.31 -13.12 -16.22
C ARG A 223 -8.84 -14.54 -16.08
N GLY A 224 -10.11 -14.67 -15.66
CA GLY A 224 -10.80 -15.94 -15.53
C GLY A 224 -10.74 -16.61 -14.15
N LYS A 225 -9.82 -16.21 -13.26
CA LYS A 225 -9.74 -16.70 -11.88
C LYS A 225 -10.56 -15.82 -10.95
N SER A 226 -11.24 -16.42 -9.99
CA SER A 226 -12.09 -15.70 -9.04
C SER A 226 -11.58 -15.89 -7.62
N TYR A 227 -11.57 -14.79 -6.84
CA TYR A 227 -11.21 -14.77 -5.43
C TYR A 227 -11.96 -13.63 -4.74
N ARG A 228 -11.96 -13.61 -3.41
CA ARG A 228 -12.43 -12.49 -2.61
C ARG A 228 -11.24 -11.72 -2.07
N PHE A 229 -11.16 -10.44 -2.40
CA PHE A 229 -10.17 -9.54 -1.82
C PHE A 229 -10.77 -8.91 -0.56
N VAL A 230 -10.03 -8.94 0.55
CA VAL A 230 -10.45 -8.42 1.85
C VAL A 230 -9.38 -7.44 2.31
N ASN A 231 -9.81 -6.25 2.78
CA ASN A 231 -8.96 -5.24 3.39
C ASN A 231 -9.40 -5.01 4.83
N THR A 232 -8.45 -4.94 5.77
CA THR A 232 -8.73 -4.69 7.19
C THR A 232 -7.61 -3.92 7.86
N HIS A 233 -7.95 -3.24 8.96
CA HIS A 233 -7.00 -2.65 9.90
C HIS A 233 -7.43 -3.06 11.32
N LEU A 234 -6.67 -3.96 11.95
CA LEU A 234 -6.99 -4.48 13.27
C LEU A 234 -6.53 -3.52 14.38
N GLU A 235 -7.01 -3.78 15.60
CA GLU A 235 -6.74 -2.94 16.77
C GLU A 235 -5.26 -2.93 17.18
N ALA A 236 -4.67 -1.74 17.30
CA ALA A 236 -3.25 -1.55 17.61
C ALA A 236 -2.93 -1.68 19.12
N PHE A 237 -3.75 -1.10 19.98
CA PHE A 237 -3.41 -0.89 21.41
C PHE A 237 -3.81 -2.06 22.30
N SER A 238 -4.75 -2.90 21.88
CA SER A 238 -5.27 -3.98 22.72
C SER A 238 -5.16 -5.34 22.03
N PRO A 239 -4.20 -6.20 22.42
CA PRO A 239 -4.10 -7.57 21.88
C PRO A 239 -5.39 -8.38 22.06
N LEU A 240 -6.12 -8.18 23.16
CA LEU A 240 -7.40 -8.85 23.38
C LEU A 240 -8.44 -8.45 22.33
N ILE A 241 -8.61 -7.15 22.06
CA ILE A 241 -9.58 -6.67 21.06
C ILE A 241 -9.15 -7.14 19.68
N ARG A 242 -7.86 -7.01 19.33
CA ARG A 242 -7.28 -7.49 18.07
C ARG A 242 -7.54 -8.99 17.84
N THR A 243 -7.33 -9.81 18.87
CA THR A 243 -7.61 -11.26 18.83
C THR A 243 -9.09 -11.55 18.55
N LEU A 244 -10.01 -10.83 19.20
CA LEU A 244 -11.46 -10.98 18.97
C LEU A 244 -11.84 -10.55 17.55
N GLN A 245 -11.25 -9.46 17.04
CA GLN A 245 -11.45 -8.99 15.66
C GLN A 245 -10.95 -10.01 14.64
N ALA A 246 -9.75 -10.58 14.85
CA ALA A 246 -9.20 -11.61 13.99
C ALA A 246 -10.10 -12.87 13.96
N GLN A 247 -10.61 -13.29 15.12
CA GLN A 247 -11.55 -14.44 15.20
C GLN A 247 -12.86 -14.16 14.45
N GLU A 248 -13.42 -12.96 14.59
CA GLU A 248 -14.64 -12.55 13.87
C GLU A 248 -14.40 -12.55 12.36
N LEU A 249 -13.28 -11.97 11.90
CA LEU A 249 -12.92 -11.93 10.49
C LEU A 249 -12.71 -13.33 9.90
N VAL A 250 -11.97 -14.20 10.60
CA VAL A 250 -11.79 -15.60 10.19
C VAL A 250 -13.12 -16.33 10.09
N ALA A 251 -14.02 -16.17 11.08
CA ALA A 251 -15.35 -16.78 11.05
C ALA A 251 -16.16 -16.31 9.84
N TRP A 252 -16.08 -15.03 9.50
CA TRP A 252 -16.76 -14.49 8.31
C TRP A 252 -16.12 -14.99 7.01
N MET A 253 -14.78 -14.99 6.89
CA MET A 253 -14.07 -15.48 5.71
C MET A 253 -14.26 -16.96 5.44
N SER A 254 -14.41 -17.79 6.49
CA SER A 254 -14.64 -19.25 6.36
C SER A 254 -15.96 -19.59 5.65
N GLY A 255 -16.90 -18.66 5.60
CA GLY A 255 -18.14 -18.76 4.82
C GLY A 255 -18.00 -18.36 3.35
N SER A 256 -16.82 -17.97 2.89
CA SER A 256 -16.61 -17.55 1.50
C SER A 256 -16.67 -18.74 0.55
N PRO A 257 -17.45 -18.66 -0.55
CA PRO A 257 -17.41 -19.67 -1.61
C PRO A 257 -16.20 -19.52 -2.55
N LEU A 258 -15.39 -18.49 -2.34
CA LEU A 258 -14.22 -18.16 -3.14
C LEU A 258 -12.96 -18.23 -2.27
N PRO A 259 -11.79 -18.57 -2.85
CA PRO A 259 -10.52 -18.32 -2.21
C PRO A 259 -10.44 -16.88 -1.72
N VAL A 260 -9.77 -16.64 -0.60
CA VAL A 260 -9.65 -15.32 0.01
C VAL A 260 -8.21 -14.84 -0.06
N VAL A 261 -8.03 -13.60 -0.54
CA VAL A 261 -6.80 -12.81 -0.39
C VAL A 261 -7.09 -11.73 0.64
N LEU A 262 -6.42 -11.82 1.78
CA LEU A 262 -6.48 -10.84 2.87
C LEU A 262 -5.28 -9.91 2.76
N ALA A 263 -5.52 -8.62 2.70
CA ALA A 263 -4.54 -7.56 2.74
C ALA A 263 -4.84 -6.63 3.92
N GLY A 264 -3.84 -6.09 4.58
CA GLY A 264 -4.10 -5.11 5.65
C GLY A 264 -2.98 -5.00 6.68
N ASP A 265 -3.15 -3.98 7.51
CA ASP A 265 -2.42 -3.80 8.76
C ASP A 265 -3.10 -4.64 9.85
N LEU A 266 -2.49 -5.75 10.21
CA LEU A 266 -3.03 -6.65 11.22
C LEU A 266 -2.57 -6.29 12.64
N ASN A 267 -1.68 -5.29 12.79
CA ASN A 267 -1.15 -4.82 14.07
C ASN A 267 -0.61 -5.93 15.00
N THR A 268 -0.19 -7.04 14.42
CA THR A 268 0.37 -8.21 15.09
C THR A 268 1.72 -8.54 14.48
N LEU A 269 2.67 -8.97 15.29
CA LEU A 269 4.02 -9.28 14.81
C LEU A 269 4.04 -10.59 14.02
N ARG A 270 4.82 -10.63 12.94
CA ARG A 270 5.10 -11.88 12.23
C ARG A 270 5.71 -12.91 13.18
N GLY A 271 5.10 -14.09 13.24
CA GLY A 271 5.52 -15.17 14.13
C GLY A 271 4.93 -15.13 15.54
N ASP A 272 4.14 -14.12 15.90
CA ASP A 272 3.38 -14.14 17.16
C ASP A 272 2.17 -15.07 17.03
N LEU A 273 2.38 -16.32 17.41
CA LEU A 273 1.35 -17.37 17.35
C LEU A 273 0.26 -17.23 18.42
N ALA A 274 0.45 -16.35 19.41
CA ALA A 274 -0.53 -16.10 20.47
C ALA A 274 -1.50 -14.95 20.14
N ASP A 275 -1.24 -14.20 19.09
CA ASP A 275 -2.02 -13.03 18.64
C ASP A 275 -2.72 -13.31 17.29
N ALA A 276 -3.21 -12.28 16.63
CA ALA A 276 -3.97 -12.34 15.38
C ALA A 276 -3.25 -13.11 14.27
N TYR A 277 -1.93 -12.94 14.12
CA TYR A 277 -1.13 -13.69 13.15
C TYR A 277 -1.30 -15.20 13.30
N GLY A 278 -1.20 -15.73 14.53
CA GLY A 278 -1.41 -17.15 14.81
C GLY A 278 -2.83 -17.62 14.53
N ILE A 279 -3.85 -16.76 14.72
CA ILE A 279 -5.25 -17.08 14.42
C ILE A 279 -5.46 -17.27 12.92
N PHE A 280 -4.89 -16.40 12.07
CA PHE A 280 -4.98 -16.54 10.62
C PHE A 280 -4.25 -17.80 10.14
N LEU A 281 -3.04 -18.09 10.64
CA LEU A 281 -2.33 -19.32 10.31
C LEU A 281 -3.10 -20.58 10.71
N ALA A 282 -3.69 -20.59 11.92
CA ALA A 282 -4.51 -21.71 12.39
C ALA A 282 -5.79 -21.92 11.56
N ALA A 283 -6.28 -20.87 10.92
CA ALA A 283 -7.41 -20.92 9.98
C ALA A 283 -7.01 -21.34 8.55
N GLY A 284 -5.72 -21.67 8.32
CA GLY A 284 -5.20 -22.11 7.03
C GLY A 284 -4.76 -20.99 6.10
N PHE A 285 -4.66 -19.76 6.61
CA PHE A 285 -4.04 -18.68 5.84
C PHE A 285 -2.52 -18.83 5.81
N VAL A 286 -1.93 -18.44 4.70
CA VAL A 286 -0.49 -18.44 4.46
C VAL A 286 -0.04 -17.00 4.27
N ASP A 287 1.05 -16.62 4.94
CA ASP A 287 1.73 -15.34 4.72
C ASP A 287 2.52 -15.42 3.41
N VAL A 288 2.08 -14.67 2.41
CA VAL A 288 2.65 -14.74 1.06
C VAL A 288 4.10 -14.25 1.03
N TRP A 289 4.47 -13.31 1.90
CA TRP A 289 5.85 -12.85 2.01
C TRP A 289 6.81 -13.99 2.39
N VAL A 290 6.43 -14.79 3.37
CA VAL A 290 7.25 -15.92 3.84
C VAL A 290 7.45 -16.96 2.73
N GLU A 291 6.45 -17.14 1.87
CA GLU A 291 6.56 -18.07 0.73
C GLU A 291 7.42 -17.52 -0.40
N THR A 292 7.30 -16.21 -0.70
CA THR A 292 7.94 -15.59 -1.86
C THR A 292 9.34 -15.09 -1.57
N MET A 293 9.60 -14.67 -0.32
CA MET A 293 10.85 -14.06 0.14
C MET A 293 11.43 -14.78 1.36
N PRO A 294 11.74 -16.09 1.26
CA PRO A 294 12.17 -16.88 2.42
C PRO A 294 13.46 -16.35 3.02
N GLY A 295 13.39 -16.02 4.31
CA GLY A 295 14.53 -15.51 5.09
C GLY A 295 14.66 -13.98 5.11
N ASP A 296 13.84 -13.27 4.34
CA ASP A 296 13.71 -11.81 4.43
C ASP A 296 12.64 -11.47 5.47
N PRO A 297 12.95 -10.63 6.49
CA PRO A 297 11.98 -10.25 7.51
C PRO A 297 10.84 -9.40 6.95
N GLY A 298 11.03 -8.64 5.86
CA GLY A 298 10.02 -7.77 5.27
C GLY A 298 9.43 -6.81 6.29
N HIS A 299 10.26 -5.97 6.90
CA HIS A 299 9.79 -5.01 7.91
C HIS A 299 8.91 -3.94 7.28
N THR A 300 7.77 -3.67 7.90
CA THR A 300 6.77 -2.75 7.36
C THR A 300 6.42 -1.59 8.27
N ALA A 301 6.83 -1.59 9.55
CA ALA A 301 6.45 -0.52 10.47
C ALA A 301 7.62 -0.10 11.37
N GLY A 302 7.60 1.15 11.85
CA GLY A 302 8.57 1.67 12.81
C GLY A 302 9.10 3.08 12.53
N GLN A 303 8.74 3.75 11.43
CA GLN A 303 9.21 5.12 11.21
C GLN A 303 8.71 6.06 12.32
N ALA A 304 9.44 7.14 12.58
CA ALA A 304 9.05 8.10 13.61
C ALA A 304 7.78 8.86 13.22
N ALA A 305 6.95 9.17 14.20
CA ALA A 305 5.67 9.86 13.99
C ALA A 305 5.75 11.23 13.27
N ASN A 306 6.93 11.86 13.19
CA ASN A 306 7.17 13.06 12.40
C ASN A 306 7.68 12.77 10.98
N LEU A 307 7.94 11.50 10.66
CA LEU A 307 8.45 11.00 9.38
C LEU A 307 9.82 11.55 8.94
N LEU A 308 10.56 12.19 9.84
CA LEU A 308 11.84 12.85 9.53
C LEU A 308 13.07 12.07 9.99
N ASN A 309 12.89 10.90 10.58
CA ASN A 309 14.01 10.08 11.02
C ASN A 309 14.92 9.67 9.85
N PHE A 310 16.22 9.50 10.18
CA PHE A 310 17.22 8.96 9.28
C PHE A 310 18.30 8.24 10.10
N PRO A 311 18.64 7.01 9.78
CA PRO A 311 18.12 6.14 8.72
C PRO A 311 16.66 5.70 8.93
N SER A 312 16.15 4.80 8.06
CA SER A 312 14.88 4.10 8.28
C SER A 312 14.89 3.39 9.64
N LEU A 313 13.76 3.40 10.31
CA LEU A 313 13.52 2.75 11.60
C LEU A 313 12.57 1.54 11.48
N LEU A 314 12.20 1.13 10.27
CA LEU A 314 11.41 -0.09 10.07
C LEU A 314 12.14 -1.28 10.69
N ASP A 315 11.54 -1.91 11.69
CA ASP A 315 12.17 -2.98 12.48
C ASP A 315 11.24 -4.17 12.79
N HIS A 316 9.97 -4.07 12.39
CA HIS A 316 8.99 -5.15 12.58
C HIS A 316 7.95 -5.16 11.46
N THR A 317 7.21 -6.27 11.36
CA THR A 317 6.19 -6.48 10.33
C THR A 317 4.82 -6.60 10.96
N VAL A 318 3.88 -5.79 10.48
CA VAL A 318 2.46 -5.79 10.88
C VAL A 318 1.51 -5.75 9.69
N ASP A 319 2.02 -5.42 8.49
CA ASP A 319 1.26 -5.36 7.25
C ASP A 319 1.46 -6.65 6.45
N TYR A 320 0.37 -7.21 5.96
CA TYR A 320 0.38 -8.53 5.35
C TYR A 320 -0.49 -8.62 4.10
N VAL A 321 -0.03 -9.48 3.18
CA VAL A 321 -0.87 -10.13 2.19
C VAL A 321 -0.88 -11.62 2.52
N MET A 322 -2.06 -12.18 2.77
CA MET A 322 -2.26 -13.59 3.10
C MET A 322 -3.34 -14.20 2.21
N HIS A 323 -3.31 -15.51 1.99
CA HIS A 323 -4.38 -16.23 1.30
C HIS A 323 -4.69 -17.56 2.00
N ASN A 324 -5.93 -18.04 1.91
CA ASN A 324 -6.33 -19.33 2.50
C ASN A 324 -6.28 -20.50 1.51
N GLU A 325 -6.46 -20.23 0.25
CA GLU A 325 -6.22 -21.16 -0.87
C GLU A 325 -5.56 -20.34 -1.96
N ASP A 326 -4.53 -20.87 -2.60
CA ASP A 326 -3.90 -20.14 -3.68
C ASP A 326 -4.84 -20.07 -4.89
N PRO A 327 -5.46 -18.92 -5.18
CA PRO A 327 -6.38 -18.80 -6.30
C PRO A 327 -5.65 -18.85 -7.65
N PHE A 328 -4.32 -18.84 -7.65
CA PHE A 328 -3.50 -18.62 -8.84
C PHE A 328 -2.51 -19.73 -9.16
N VAL A 329 -2.35 -20.77 -8.29
CA VAL A 329 -1.27 -21.75 -8.44
C VAL A 329 -1.44 -22.72 -9.58
N ASP A 330 -0.37 -22.76 -10.38
CA ASP A 330 0.31 -23.96 -10.85
C ASP A 330 1.83 -23.84 -10.58
N GLY A 331 2.21 -23.66 -9.32
CA GLY A 331 3.58 -23.89 -8.86
C GLY A 331 4.64 -22.82 -9.20
N VAL A 332 4.28 -21.60 -9.57
CA VAL A 332 5.23 -20.51 -9.76
C VAL A 332 5.14 -19.56 -8.59
N ILE A 333 6.17 -19.57 -7.76
CA ILE A 333 6.39 -18.61 -6.68
C ILE A 333 6.44 -17.21 -7.28
N GLY A 334 5.66 -16.28 -6.73
CA GLY A 334 5.67 -14.88 -7.09
C GLY A 334 6.91 -14.13 -6.59
N SER A 335 6.85 -12.83 -6.60
CA SER A 335 7.82 -11.94 -5.94
C SER A 335 7.08 -11.07 -4.92
N GLY A 336 7.77 -10.74 -3.83
CA GLY A 336 7.35 -9.71 -2.88
C GLY A 336 8.26 -8.49 -3.01
N GLU A 337 7.71 -7.30 -2.74
CA GLU A 337 8.43 -6.02 -2.68
C GLU A 337 7.92 -5.26 -1.46
N ILE A 338 8.83 -4.70 -0.67
CA ILE A 338 8.52 -3.71 0.36
C ILE A 338 8.63 -2.33 -0.29
N ILE A 339 7.63 -1.49 -0.10
CA ILE A 339 7.45 -0.24 -0.83
C ILE A 339 7.58 0.94 0.14
N GLY A 340 8.37 1.97 -0.22
CA GLY A 340 8.52 3.18 0.59
C GLY A 340 9.55 3.04 1.71
N GLU A 341 10.44 2.05 1.64
CA GLU A 341 11.47 1.77 2.65
C GLU A 341 12.84 2.38 2.33
N GLU A 342 13.09 2.68 1.06
CA GLU A 342 14.38 3.17 0.63
C GLU A 342 14.56 4.68 0.84
N VAL A 343 15.81 5.11 0.99
CA VAL A 343 16.13 6.56 1.12
C VAL A 343 15.66 7.37 -0.08
N ALA A 344 15.59 6.76 -1.25
CA ALA A 344 15.11 7.36 -2.48
C ALA A 344 13.59 7.62 -2.47
N ASP A 345 12.85 6.96 -1.58
CA ASP A 345 11.39 7.11 -1.45
C ASP A 345 11.00 8.28 -0.55
N ARG A 346 11.99 8.94 0.07
CA ARG A 346 11.69 10.13 0.85
C ARG A 346 11.26 11.27 -0.06
N THR A 347 10.30 12.06 0.43
CA THR A 347 9.85 13.28 -0.23
C THR A 347 10.97 14.31 -0.39
N LEU A 348 10.75 15.34 -1.18
CA LEU A 348 11.74 16.43 -1.36
C LEU A 348 12.05 17.14 -0.03
N SER A 349 11.06 17.28 0.87
CA SER A 349 11.27 17.82 2.22
C SER A 349 11.91 16.83 3.19
N GLY A 350 12.14 15.58 2.76
CA GLY A 350 12.80 14.53 3.53
C GLY A 350 11.87 13.76 4.45
N LEU A 351 10.57 13.78 4.24
CA LEU A 351 9.61 12.91 4.93
C LEU A 351 9.66 11.50 4.34
N TRP A 352 9.48 10.48 5.17
CA TRP A 352 9.10 9.15 4.70
C TRP A 352 7.67 9.19 4.16
N PRO A 353 7.30 8.34 3.16
CA PRO A 353 5.94 8.30 2.60
C PRO A 353 4.86 7.99 3.64
N SER A 354 5.17 7.11 4.59
CA SER A 354 4.34 6.69 5.71
C SER A 354 5.22 6.31 6.90
N ASP A 355 4.66 6.10 8.09
CA ASP A 355 5.34 5.42 9.19
C ASP A 355 5.34 3.90 9.00
N HIS A 356 4.61 3.41 8.00
CA HIS A 356 4.67 2.06 7.46
C HIS A 356 5.33 2.03 6.08
N ALA A 357 5.73 0.83 5.64
CA ALA A 357 6.04 0.49 4.27
C ALA A 357 4.90 -0.35 3.68
N GLY A 358 4.63 -0.17 2.39
CA GLY A 358 3.66 -1.00 1.68
C GLY A 358 4.22 -2.40 1.39
N VAL A 359 3.33 -3.35 1.18
CA VAL A 359 3.68 -4.72 0.75
C VAL A 359 2.99 -5.01 -0.57
N ALA A 360 3.77 -5.15 -1.63
CA ALA A 360 3.30 -5.62 -2.93
C ALA A 360 3.67 -7.08 -3.14
N VAL A 361 2.71 -7.89 -3.57
CA VAL A 361 2.93 -9.30 -3.89
C VAL A 361 2.43 -9.58 -5.28
N THR A 362 3.33 -10.14 -6.11
CA THR A 362 3.02 -10.54 -7.48
C THR A 362 3.02 -12.05 -7.58
N GLN A 363 1.93 -12.62 -8.06
CA GLN A 363 1.77 -14.05 -8.32
C GLN A 363 1.52 -14.31 -9.80
N SER A 364 1.89 -15.49 -10.30
CA SER A 364 1.60 -15.90 -11.67
C SER A 364 0.26 -16.62 -11.72
N ILE A 365 -0.58 -16.26 -12.70
CA ILE A 365 -1.85 -16.97 -12.94
C ILE A 365 -1.54 -18.21 -13.78
N GLY A 366 -1.79 -19.42 -13.21
CA GLY A 366 -1.70 -20.68 -13.95
C GLY A 366 -2.76 -20.76 -15.06
N MET A 367 -2.44 -21.49 -16.15
CA MET A 367 -3.46 -21.82 -17.16
C MET A 367 -4.38 -22.93 -16.63
N PRO A 368 -5.67 -22.90 -16.98
CA PRO A 368 -6.57 -24.01 -16.69
C PRO A 368 -6.18 -25.26 -17.47
#